data_ddb6f7bd3f36fa7e6ecefbbf2d0600bf
#
_entry.id   ddb6f7bd3f36fa7e6ecefbbf2d0600bf
#
_cell.length_a   1.000
_cell.length_b   1.000
_cell.length_c   1.000
_cell.angle_alpha   90.00
_cell.angle_beta   90.00
_cell.angle_gamma   90.00
#
_symmetry.space_group_name_H-M   'P 1'
#
loop_
_entity.id
_entity.type
_entity.pdbx_description
1 polymer ?
#
loop_
_entity_poly.entity_id
_entity_poly.type
_entity_poly.pdbx_seq_one_letter_code
_entity_poly.pdbx_strand_id
1 'polypeptide(L)'
;MSEHRPPTPGLRVEHDSMGTVEVPADAWFGAQTQRAVLNFPISGQPLPPAFIRALLLIKGAAASANGELQQLDAAAAQAIAQASEALLKLEDASLMKHFPVDVFQTGSGTSSHMNANEVLATLASRIHGAPVHPNDQVNAGQSSNDVVPSALHVAAALAVSQRLLPAMDHLVQVLHRKADTVHAHVKTGRTHLMDALPVRLSQVLGGWAAQVQGAREQVQAALPLMQRLALGGTAVGTGVNAHPAFAGRCCEVLSERTGVAFAPGPNRFALMGSQDAAVAMSGALKLAAVVLSKIANDLRWMNSGPLAGLAEIELEALQPGSSIMPGKVNPVIPEAALMVCAQVMGNDAVITLAGQSGNFELNVMQPLVARNLLESLTLLTAVLPLLADRAIASFRVNEDRLREALARNPVLVTALNPLIGYERAAEIAKKAWREKRPILEVALECTEIDPDTLQALLDPARLTGEH
;
A
#
# COMPACT_ATOMS: atom_id res chain seq x y z
N MET A 1 20.94 21.42 -48.53
CA MET A 1 19.75 20.71 -49.02
C MET A 1 19.71 19.41 -48.23
N SER A 2 18.90 19.32 -47.17
CA SER A 2 18.69 18.08 -46.41
C SER A 2 17.76 17.21 -47.24
N GLU A 3 18.25 16.05 -47.68
CA GLU A 3 17.46 15.05 -48.35
C GLU A 3 16.29 14.62 -47.42
N HIS A 4 15.08 14.98 -47.82
CA HIS A 4 13.87 14.47 -47.18
C HIS A 4 13.75 12.98 -47.55
N ARG A 5 14.34 12.12 -46.70
CA ARG A 5 14.09 10.67 -46.78
C ARG A 5 12.63 10.45 -46.38
N PRO A 6 11.80 9.73 -47.16
CA PRO A 6 10.45 9.43 -46.74
C PRO A 6 10.47 8.63 -45.43
N PRO A 7 9.52 8.85 -44.51
CA PRO A 7 9.48 8.13 -43.25
C PRO A 7 9.32 6.63 -43.51
N THR A 8 9.92 5.83 -42.64
CA THR A 8 9.75 4.37 -42.63
C THR A 8 8.24 4.01 -42.52
N PRO A 9 7.72 3.04 -43.26
CA PRO A 9 6.31 2.63 -43.20
C PRO A 9 5.87 2.40 -41.74
N GLY A 10 4.77 3.02 -41.32
CA GLY A 10 4.26 2.97 -39.93
C GLY A 10 4.89 3.99 -38.98
N LEU A 11 5.81 4.83 -39.45
CA LEU A 11 6.39 5.93 -38.69
C LEU A 11 6.00 7.28 -39.28
N ARG A 12 6.01 8.34 -38.45
CA ARG A 12 5.92 9.73 -38.85
C ARG A 12 7.14 10.49 -38.34
N VAL A 13 7.50 11.55 -39.00
CA VAL A 13 8.61 12.42 -38.60
C VAL A 13 8.09 13.52 -37.68
N GLU A 14 8.66 13.62 -36.49
CA GLU A 14 8.47 14.70 -35.53
C GLU A 14 9.75 15.52 -35.39
N HIS A 15 9.63 16.73 -34.84
CA HIS A 15 10.73 17.67 -34.71
C HIS A 15 10.74 18.32 -33.33
N ASP A 16 11.92 18.47 -32.75
CA ASP A 16 12.19 19.28 -31.56
C ASP A 16 13.45 20.15 -31.75
N SER A 17 13.92 20.81 -30.68
CA SER A 17 15.12 21.65 -30.73
C SER A 17 16.41 20.90 -31.07
N MET A 18 16.43 19.57 -31.01
CA MET A 18 17.58 18.73 -31.36
C MET A 18 17.50 18.17 -32.79
N GLY A 19 16.44 18.48 -33.54
CA GLY A 19 16.22 18.01 -34.90
C GLY A 19 15.09 17.02 -35.05
N THR A 20 15.11 16.25 -36.14
CA THR A 20 14.06 15.27 -36.49
C THR A 20 14.24 13.93 -35.76
N VAL A 21 13.12 13.24 -35.49
CA VAL A 21 13.09 11.87 -35.00
C VAL A 21 11.85 11.17 -35.55
N GLU A 22 11.95 9.87 -35.88
CA GLU A 22 10.83 9.04 -36.29
C GLU A 22 10.07 8.53 -35.06
N VAL A 23 8.72 8.69 -35.09
CA VAL A 23 7.80 8.30 -34.00
C VAL A 23 6.74 7.36 -34.60
N PRO A 24 6.22 6.36 -33.87
CA PRO A 24 5.11 5.54 -34.38
C PRO A 24 3.93 6.40 -34.84
N ALA A 25 3.38 6.10 -36.02
CA ALA A 25 2.39 6.96 -36.66
C ALA A 25 1.09 7.09 -35.87
N ASP A 26 0.73 6.07 -35.08
CA ASP A 26 -0.45 6.00 -34.22
C ASP A 26 -0.23 6.53 -32.79
N ALA A 27 1.03 6.79 -32.40
CA ALA A 27 1.35 7.35 -31.08
C ALA A 27 0.84 8.80 -30.96
N TRP A 28 0.35 9.15 -29.78
CA TRP A 28 -0.07 10.54 -29.48
C TRP A 28 1.06 11.38 -28.88
N PHE A 29 2.16 10.76 -28.52
CA PHE A 29 3.37 11.46 -28.07
C PHE A 29 4.23 11.91 -29.25
N GLY A 30 5.15 12.83 -29.00
CA GLY A 30 6.01 13.47 -30.02
C GLY A 30 7.50 13.14 -29.85
N ALA A 31 8.33 14.08 -30.31
CA ALA A 31 9.77 13.92 -30.43
C ALA A 31 10.50 13.70 -29.09
N GLN A 32 10.17 14.48 -28.05
CA GLN A 32 10.86 14.37 -26.76
C GLN A 32 10.60 13.03 -26.07
N THR A 33 9.37 12.52 -26.14
CA THR A 33 9.03 11.20 -25.63
C THR A 33 9.79 10.11 -26.38
N GLN A 34 9.83 10.17 -27.71
CA GLN A 34 10.54 9.17 -28.52
C GLN A 34 12.04 9.14 -28.19
N ARG A 35 12.66 10.31 -28.00
CA ARG A 35 14.06 10.36 -27.55
C ARG A 35 14.24 9.72 -26.17
N ALA A 36 13.32 9.95 -25.24
CA ALA A 36 13.38 9.34 -23.92
C ALA A 36 13.26 7.81 -24.00
N VAL A 37 12.36 7.28 -24.84
CA VAL A 37 12.25 5.82 -25.09
C VAL A 37 13.55 5.25 -25.64
N LEU A 38 14.20 5.95 -26.57
CA LEU A 38 15.48 5.53 -27.17
C LEU A 38 16.65 5.63 -26.18
N ASN A 39 16.63 6.62 -25.28
CA ASN A 39 17.71 6.87 -24.32
C ASN A 39 17.68 5.93 -23.12
N PHE A 40 16.51 5.45 -22.72
CA PHE A 40 16.31 4.69 -21.46
C PHE A 40 15.69 3.30 -21.67
N PRO A 41 16.24 2.41 -22.52
CA PRO A 41 15.74 1.04 -22.68
C PRO A 41 16.29 0.16 -21.54
N ILE A 42 15.85 0.38 -20.30
CA ILE A 42 16.48 -0.22 -19.11
C ILE A 42 15.63 -1.37 -18.54
N SER A 43 14.42 -1.10 -18.06
CA SER A 43 13.57 -2.11 -17.43
C SER A 43 12.39 -2.56 -18.30
N GLY A 44 12.03 -1.78 -19.29
CA GLY A 44 10.80 -1.96 -20.08
C GLY A 44 9.51 -1.69 -19.28
N GLN A 45 9.62 -1.11 -18.09
CA GLN A 45 8.47 -0.80 -17.23
C GLN A 45 8.28 0.71 -17.12
N PRO A 46 7.14 1.25 -17.54
CA PRO A 46 6.82 2.67 -17.35
C PRO A 46 6.44 2.96 -15.90
N LEU A 47 6.26 4.25 -15.59
CA LEU A 47 5.65 4.66 -14.32
C LEU A 47 4.23 4.07 -14.18
N PRO A 48 3.77 3.78 -12.95
CA PRO A 48 2.45 3.19 -12.73
C PRO A 48 1.31 4.04 -13.29
N PRO A 49 0.21 3.42 -13.79
CA PRO A 49 -0.96 4.15 -14.30
C PRO A 49 -1.49 5.20 -13.34
N ALA A 50 -1.48 4.94 -12.03
CA ALA A 50 -1.91 5.90 -11.00
C ALA A 50 -1.09 7.20 -11.03
N PHE A 51 0.21 7.13 -11.31
CA PHE A 51 1.06 8.31 -11.47
C PHE A 51 0.69 9.11 -12.73
N ILE A 52 0.50 8.42 -13.85
CA ILE A 52 0.10 9.06 -15.11
C ILE A 52 -1.26 9.74 -14.96
N ARG A 53 -2.23 9.08 -14.31
CA ARG A 53 -3.54 9.69 -14.01
C ARG A 53 -3.41 10.94 -13.14
N ALA A 54 -2.53 10.94 -12.14
CA ALA A 54 -2.27 12.12 -11.32
C ALA A 54 -1.62 13.26 -12.13
N LEU A 55 -0.69 12.95 -13.04
CA LEU A 55 -0.16 13.95 -13.98
C LEU A 55 -1.28 14.57 -14.82
N LEU A 56 -2.16 13.75 -15.39
CA LEU A 56 -3.28 14.23 -16.21
C LEU A 56 -4.27 15.08 -15.39
N LEU A 57 -4.59 14.68 -14.16
CA LEU A 57 -5.42 15.47 -13.24
C LEU A 57 -4.81 16.86 -12.99
N ILE A 58 -3.50 16.92 -12.70
CA ILE A 58 -2.78 18.18 -12.50
C ILE A 58 -2.82 19.03 -13.78
N LYS A 59 -2.54 18.45 -14.94
CA LYS A 59 -2.56 19.17 -16.22
C LYS A 59 -3.94 19.74 -16.54
N GLY A 60 -4.99 18.97 -16.35
CA GLY A 60 -6.36 19.44 -16.52
C GLY A 60 -6.73 20.57 -15.55
N ALA A 61 -6.31 20.45 -14.27
CA ALA A 61 -6.53 21.49 -13.26
C ALA A 61 -5.71 22.75 -13.55
N ALA A 62 -4.45 22.59 -13.97
CA ALA A 62 -3.57 23.70 -14.34
C ALA A 62 -4.10 24.48 -15.55
N ALA A 63 -4.63 23.78 -16.56
CA ALA A 63 -5.26 24.42 -17.72
C ALA A 63 -6.48 25.22 -17.29
N SER A 64 -7.37 24.65 -16.47
CA SER A 64 -8.54 25.36 -15.93
C SER A 64 -8.14 26.60 -15.13
N ALA A 65 -7.19 26.48 -14.21
CA ALA A 65 -6.68 27.58 -13.41
C ALA A 65 -6.05 28.70 -14.28
N ASN A 66 -5.23 28.33 -15.26
CA ASN A 66 -4.59 29.31 -16.16
C ASN A 66 -5.61 30.02 -17.08
N GLY A 67 -6.68 29.32 -17.52
CA GLY A 67 -7.78 29.93 -18.27
C GLY A 67 -8.53 30.96 -17.43
N GLU A 68 -8.90 30.63 -16.19
CA GLU A 68 -9.58 31.54 -15.26
C GLU A 68 -8.71 32.75 -14.87
N LEU A 69 -7.39 32.54 -14.73
CA LEU A 69 -6.41 33.58 -14.43
C LEU A 69 -5.95 34.36 -15.69
N GLN A 70 -6.54 34.10 -16.85
CA GLN A 70 -6.25 34.74 -18.12
C GLN A 70 -4.76 34.60 -18.56
N GLN A 71 -4.10 33.52 -18.12
CA GLN A 71 -2.74 33.18 -18.53
C GLN A 71 -2.74 32.31 -19.81
N LEU A 72 -3.87 31.72 -20.15
CA LEU A 72 -4.14 30.98 -21.39
C LEU A 72 -5.41 31.49 -22.04
N ASP A 73 -5.47 31.41 -23.37
CA ASP A 73 -6.72 31.55 -24.11
C ASP A 73 -7.76 30.56 -23.59
N ALA A 74 -8.99 31.02 -23.39
CA ALA A 74 -10.05 30.19 -22.76
C ALA A 74 -10.39 28.95 -23.58
N ALA A 75 -10.37 29.01 -24.92
CA ALA A 75 -10.66 27.88 -25.79
C ALA A 75 -9.54 26.83 -25.74
N ALA A 76 -8.28 27.25 -25.73
CA ALA A 76 -7.13 26.38 -25.56
C ALA A 76 -7.12 25.73 -24.17
N ALA A 77 -7.37 26.48 -23.10
CA ALA A 77 -7.48 25.96 -21.73
C ALA A 77 -8.57 24.90 -21.61
N GLN A 78 -9.75 25.16 -22.18
CA GLN A 78 -10.85 24.21 -22.22
C GLN A 78 -10.49 22.94 -23.00
N ALA A 79 -9.84 23.06 -24.14
CA ALA A 79 -9.43 21.92 -24.96
C ALA A 79 -8.42 21.02 -24.23
N ILE A 80 -7.44 21.60 -23.50
CA ILE A 80 -6.50 20.84 -22.68
C ILE A 80 -7.21 20.12 -21.53
N ALA A 81 -8.15 20.78 -20.84
CA ALA A 81 -8.93 20.17 -19.77
C ALA A 81 -9.79 19.00 -20.30
N GLN A 82 -10.45 19.16 -21.45
CA GLN A 82 -11.23 18.10 -22.09
C GLN A 82 -10.35 16.93 -22.56
N ALA A 83 -9.16 17.20 -23.09
CA ALA A 83 -8.19 16.16 -23.45
C ALA A 83 -7.74 15.34 -22.23
N SER A 84 -7.49 16.02 -21.10
CA SER A 84 -7.19 15.35 -19.83
C SER A 84 -8.34 14.46 -19.39
N GLU A 85 -9.57 14.93 -19.41
CA GLU A 85 -10.76 14.14 -19.03
C GLU A 85 -11.00 12.94 -19.96
N ALA A 86 -10.74 13.09 -21.26
CA ALA A 86 -10.84 12.00 -22.21
C ALA A 86 -9.84 10.88 -21.90
N LEU A 87 -8.57 11.25 -21.60
CA LEU A 87 -7.53 10.30 -21.20
C LEU A 87 -7.85 9.59 -19.88
N LEU A 88 -8.37 10.32 -18.89
CA LEU A 88 -8.73 9.77 -17.59
C LEU A 88 -9.89 8.74 -17.66
N LYS A 89 -10.69 8.73 -18.72
CA LYS A 89 -11.74 7.74 -18.96
C LYS A 89 -11.23 6.44 -19.59
N LEU A 90 -10.00 6.42 -20.09
CA LEU A 90 -9.43 5.21 -20.69
C LEU A 90 -9.10 4.18 -19.61
N GLU A 91 -9.28 2.89 -19.95
CA GLU A 91 -8.73 1.78 -19.18
C GLU A 91 -7.20 1.84 -19.17
N ASP A 92 -6.57 1.36 -18.09
CA ASP A 92 -5.12 1.45 -17.91
C ASP A 92 -4.32 0.88 -19.08
N ALA A 93 -4.72 -0.28 -19.63
CA ALA A 93 -4.05 -0.88 -20.77
C ALA A 93 -4.09 -0.01 -22.04
N SER A 94 -5.14 0.76 -22.23
CA SER A 94 -5.29 1.68 -23.37
C SER A 94 -4.55 2.98 -23.12
N LEU A 95 -4.63 3.52 -21.90
CA LEU A 95 -3.92 4.72 -21.48
C LEU A 95 -2.41 4.55 -21.64
N MET A 96 -1.86 3.46 -21.08
CA MET A 96 -0.42 3.23 -21.02
C MET A 96 0.27 3.01 -22.37
N LYS A 97 -0.47 2.73 -23.45
CA LYS A 97 0.08 2.72 -24.81
C LYS A 97 0.70 4.06 -25.23
N HIS A 98 0.23 5.16 -24.64
CA HIS A 98 0.69 6.51 -24.93
C HIS A 98 1.77 7.01 -23.95
N PHE A 99 2.13 6.19 -22.94
CA PHE A 99 3.09 6.55 -21.88
C PHE A 99 4.20 5.47 -21.74
N PRO A 100 5.05 5.30 -22.78
CA PRO A 100 6.01 4.18 -22.84
C PRO A 100 7.35 4.46 -22.14
N VAL A 101 7.55 5.63 -21.56
CA VAL A 101 8.84 6.02 -20.97
C VAL A 101 9.16 5.17 -19.75
N ASP A 102 10.35 4.54 -19.77
CA ASP A 102 10.83 3.69 -18.66
C ASP A 102 10.91 4.46 -17.35
N VAL A 103 10.66 3.76 -16.24
CA VAL A 103 10.79 4.34 -14.89
C VAL A 103 12.20 4.83 -14.60
N PHE A 104 13.23 4.13 -15.10
CA PHE A 104 14.62 4.56 -15.01
C PHE A 104 14.93 5.56 -16.13
N GLN A 105 14.59 6.82 -15.87
CA GLN A 105 14.68 7.95 -16.79
C GLN A 105 15.43 9.12 -16.14
N THR A 106 15.30 10.34 -16.68
CA THR A 106 15.81 11.52 -15.99
C THR A 106 15.21 11.62 -14.58
N GLY A 107 16.04 11.83 -13.57
CA GLY A 107 15.67 11.72 -12.16
C GLY A 107 14.62 12.72 -11.68
N SER A 108 14.44 13.83 -12.38
CA SER A 108 13.36 14.80 -12.18
C SER A 108 12.00 14.34 -12.73
N GLY A 109 11.95 13.23 -13.49
CA GLY A 109 10.74 12.77 -14.18
C GLY A 109 10.34 13.59 -15.40
N THR A 110 11.22 14.46 -15.89
CA THR A 110 10.94 15.34 -17.04
C THR A 110 10.52 14.56 -18.28
N SER A 111 11.09 13.38 -18.51
CA SER A 111 10.73 12.56 -19.67
C SER A 111 9.25 12.15 -19.65
N SER A 112 8.74 11.65 -18.52
CA SER A 112 7.32 11.33 -18.38
C SER A 112 6.43 12.56 -18.32
N HIS A 113 6.91 13.66 -17.75
CA HIS A 113 6.19 14.94 -17.73
C HIS A 113 5.99 15.49 -19.15
N MET A 114 7.05 15.49 -19.97
CA MET A 114 6.95 15.91 -21.38
C MET A 114 6.12 14.96 -22.22
N ASN A 115 6.17 13.66 -21.92
CA ASN A 115 5.26 12.68 -22.53
C ASN A 115 3.79 13.06 -22.28
N ALA A 116 3.43 13.42 -21.07
CA ALA A 116 2.07 13.89 -20.79
C ALA A 116 1.73 15.19 -21.54
N ASN A 117 2.68 16.14 -21.61
CA ASN A 117 2.48 17.38 -22.34
C ASN A 117 2.24 17.14 -23.84
N GLU A 118 3.04 16.27 -24.47
CA GLU A 118 2.92 15.95 -25.91
C GLU A 118 1.61 15.23 -26.23
N VAL A 119 1.22 14.24 -25.41
CA VAL A 119 -0.05 13.50 -25.56
C VAL A 119 -1.23 14.45 -25.42
N LEU A 120 -1.23 15.31 -24.41
CA LEU A 120 -2.29 16.31 -24.19
C LEU A 120 -2.34 17.33 -25.31
N ALA A 121 -1.18 17.84 -25.78
CA ALA A 121 -1.11 18.79 -26.89
C ALA A 121 -1.71 18.21 -28.17
N THR A 122 -1.41 16.94 -28.46
CA THR A 122 -1.96 16.24 -29.64
C THR A 122 -3.48 16.14 -29.57
N LEU A 123 -4.05 15.72 -28.44
CA LEU A 123 -5.49 15.60 -28.27
C LEU A 123 -6.17 16.97 -28.20
N ALA A 124 -5.62 17.90 -27.44
CA ALA A 124 -6.15 19.25 -27.32
C ALA A 124 -6.18 19.96 -28.67
N SER A 125 -5.16 19.79 -29.53
CA SER A 125 -5.16 20.33 -30.89
C SER A 125 -6.31 19.81 -31.74
N ARG A 126 -6.65 18.52 -31.61
CA ARG A 126 -7.79 17.91 -32.30
C ARG A 126 -9.14 18.48 -31.81
N ILE A 127 -9.25 18.71 -30.50
CA ILE A 127 -10.46 19.26 -29.87
C ILE A 127 -10.59 20.75 -30.20
N HIS A 128 -9.50 21.49 -30.14
CA HIS A 128 -9.45 22.94 -30.35
C HIS A 128 -9.64 23.32 -31.82
N GLY A 129 -9.24 22.44 -32.75
CA GLY A 129 -9.20 22.72 -34.19
C GLY A 129 -8.03 23.61 -34.65
N ALA A 130 -7.09 23.90 -33.73
CA ALA A 130 -5.86 24.64 -33.98
C ALA A 130 -4.70 24.05 -33.15
N PRO A 131 -3.42 24.23 -33.54
CA PRO A 131 -2.29 23.70 -32.81
C PRO A 131 -2.25 24.17 -31.34
N VAL A 132 -2.09 23.24 -30.42
CA VAL A 132 -1.80 23.47 -28.98
C VAL A 132 -0.37 23.04 -28.73
N HIS A 133 0.45 23.95 -28.18
CA HIS A 133 1.87 23.68 -27.95
C HIS A 133 2.12 23.03 -26.58
N PRO A 134 2.92 21.93 -26.51
CA PRO A 134 3.15 21.20 -25.28
C PRO A 134 3.87 22.01 -24.20
N ASN A 135 4.81 22.90 -24.58
CA ASN A 135 5.56 23.71 -23.63
C ASN A 135 4.85 25.03 -23.30
N ASP A 136 4.35 25.75 -24.32
CA ASP A 136 3.85 27.10 -24.12
C ASP A 136 2.44 27.15 -23.53
N GLN A 137 1.60 26.12 -23.84
CA GLN A 137 0.22 26.08 -23.43
C GLN A 137 -0.06 24.97 -22.40
N VAL A 138 0.25 23.70 -22.69
CA VAL A 138 0.00 22.60 -21.75
C VAL A 138 0.85 22.75 -20.49
N ASN A 139 2.05 23.30 -20.61
CA ASN A 139 2.99 23.49 -19.50
C ASN A 139 3.02 24.93 -18.96
N ALA A 140 2.10 25.80 -19.33
CA ALA A 140 2.08 27.21 -18.88
C ALA A 140 2.15 27.33 -17.36
N GLY A 141 3.11 28.10 -16.84
CA GLY A 141 3.31 28.33 -15.40
C GLY A 141 3.78 27.11 -14.61
N GLN A 142 4.36 26.10 -15.25
CA GLN A 142 4.75 24.83 -14.64
C GLN A 142 6.19 24.46 -15.00
N SER A 143 6.76 23.53 -14.21
CA SER A 143 8.02 22.83 -14.50
C SER A 143 7.85 21.35 -14.14
N SER A 144 8.69 20.47 -14.69
CA SER A 144 8.78 19.08 -14.20
C SER A 144 9.09 19.05 -12.71
N ASN A 145 9.88 20.01 -12.25
CA ASN A 145 10.43 20.05 -10.90
C ASN A 145 9.38 20.29 -9.82
N ASP A 146 8.26 20.95 -10.11
CA ASP A 146 7.13 21.13 -9.21
C ASP A 146 5.96 20.18 -9.51
N VAL A 147 5.74 19.82 -10.80
CA VAL A 147 4.63 18.93 -11.20
C VAL A 147 4.88 17.48 -10.84
N VAL A 148 6.09 16.95 -11.06
CA VAL A 148 6.38 15.52 -10.82
C VAL A 148 6.25 15.14 -9.35
N PRO A 149 6.85 15.86 -8.37
CA PRO A 149 6.62 15.57 -6.96
C PRO A 149 5.15 15.77 -6.56
N SER A 150 4.46 16.77 -7.15
CA SER A 150 3.03 16.97 -6.92
C SER A 150 2.20 15.80 -7.46
N ALA A 151 2.55 15.23 -8.61
CA ALA A 151 1.86 14.06 -9.17
C ALA A 151 2.04 12.81 -8.29
N LEU A 152 3.24 12.60 -7.73
CA LEU A 152 3.48 11.56 -6.74
C LEU A 152 2.57 11.76 -5.52
N HIS A 153 2.51 12.97 -4.98
CA HIS A 153 1.69 13.30 -3.83
C HIS A 153 0.19 13.08 -4.11
N VAL A 154 -0.32 13.56 -5.24
CA VAL A 154 -1.72 13.37 -5.65
C VAL A 154 -2.04 11.89 -5.81
N ALA A 155 -1.21 11.12 -6.53
CA ALA A 155 -1.42 9.69 -6.74
C ALA A 155 -1.46 8.92 -5.41
N ALA A 156 -0.52 9.19 -4.51
CA ALA A 156 -0.45 8.55 -3.20
C ALA A 156 -1.63 8.95 -2.30
N ALA A 157 -1.99 10.24 -2.23
CA ALA A 157 -3.12 10.71 -1.44
C ALA A 157 -4.44 10.08 -1.87
N LEU A 158 -4.69 9.97 -3.18
CA LEU A 158 -5.87 9.29 -3.73
C LEU A 158 -5.87 7.79 -3.39
N ALA A 159 -4.74 7.10 -3.59
CA ALA A 159 -4.64 5.69 -3.28
C ALA A 159 -4.85 5.41 -1.79
N VAL A 160 -4.30 6.24 -0.90
CA VAL A 160 -4.46 6.11 0.56
C VAL A 160 -5.91 6.37 0.96
N SER A 161 -6.46 7.53 0.60
CA SER A 161 -7.78 7.96 1.10
C SER A 161 -8.94 7.15 0.51
N GLN A 162 -8.87 6.80 -0.78
CA GLN A 162 -10.00 6.18 -1.49
C GLN A 162 -9.93 4.64 -1.50
N ARG A 163 -8.78 4.04 -1.21
CA ARG A 163 -8.58 2.59 -1.35
C ARG A 163 -7.94 1.94 -0.13
N LEU A 164 -6.76 2.39 0.32
CA LEU A 164 -6.02 1.71 1.38
C LEU A 164 -6.71 1.83 2.74
N LEU A 165 -7.08 3.04 3.16
CA LEU A 165 -7.76 3.22 4.46
C LEU A 165 -9.07 2.44 4.53
N PRO A 166 -9.97 2.46 3.51
CA PRO A 166 -11.14 1.58 3.49
C PRO A 166 -10.82 0.09 3.56
N ALA A 167 -9.73 -0.38 2.91
CA ALA A 167 -9.32 -1.78 2.99
C ALA A 167 -8.82 -2.17 4.39
N MET A 168 -8.10 -1.26 5.07
CA MET A 168 -7.68 -1.46 6.47
C MET A 168 -8.88 -1.47 7.42
N ASP A 169 -9.85 -0.56 7.24
CA ASP A 169 -11.11 -0.54 8.00
C ASP A 169 -11.90 -1.83 7.82
N HIS A 170 -11.96 -2.36 6.59
CA HIS A 170 -12.60 -3.65 6.32
C HIS A 170 -11.95 -4.80 7.11
N LEU A 171 -10.61 -4.89 7.11
CA LEU A 171 -9.89 -5.91 7.87
C LEU A 171 -10.18 -5.80 9.37
N VAL A 172 -10.15 -4.60 9.94
CA VAL A 172 -10.46 -4.36 11.37
C VAL A 172 -11.88 -4.85 11.70
N GLN A 173 -12.86 -4.50 10.87
CA GLN A 173 -14.25 -4.93 11.05
C GLN A 173 -14.40 -6.46 10.94
N VAL A 174 -13.71 -7.11 10.01
CA VAL A 174 -13.73 -8.58 9.88
C VAL A 174 -13.13 -9.24 11.10
N LEU A 175 -12.02 -8.72 11.64
CA LEU A 175 -11.39 -9.23 12.86
C LEU A 175 -12.34 -9.14 14.05
N HIS A 176 -13.04 -8.03 14.26
CA HIS A 176 -14.02 -7.90 15.34
C HIS A 176 -15.20 -8.87 15.16
N ARG A 177 -15.82 -8.91 13.98
CA ARG A 177 -16.93 -9.85 13.73
C ARG A 177 -16.50 -11.31 13.94
N LYS A 178 -15.29 -11.68 13.53
CA LYS A 178 -14.78 -13.03 13.75
C LYS A 178 -14.51 -13.29 15.22
N ALA A 179 -13.96 -12.31 15.95
CA ALA A 179 -13.74 -12.41 17.40
C ALA A 179 -15.03 -12.72 18.14
N ASP A 180 -16.13 -12.04 17.81
CA ASP A 180 -17.45 -12.30 18.41
C ASP A 180 -17.90 -13.75 18.19
N THR A 181 -17.72 -14.30 16.99
CA THR A 181 -18.14 -15.68 16.67
C THR A 181 -17.30 -16.75 17.36
N VAL A 182 -16.07 -16.45 17.74
CA VAL A 182 -15.13 -17.42 18.34
C VAL A 182 -14.85 -17.14 19.82
N HIS A 183 -15.63 -16.27 20.47
CA HIS A 183 -15.44 -15.86 21.85
C HIS A 183 -15.47 -17.02 22.84
N ALA A 184 -16.32 -18.01 22.62
CA ALA A 184 -16.44 -19.20 23.47
C ALA A 184 -15.19 -20.10 23.45
N HIS A 185 -14.34 -19.97 22.41
CA HIS A 185 -13.20 -20.89 22.24
C HIS A 185 -11.99 -20.40 23.03
N VAL A 186 -11.64 -21.16 24.06
CA VAL A 186 -10.42 -21.00 24.85
C VAL A 186 -9.33 -21.88 24.28
N LYS A 187 -8.09 -21.38 24.21
CA LYS A 187 -6.93 -22.10 23.72
C LYS A 187 -5.73 -21.93 24.65
N THR A 188 -4.76 -22.82 24.56
CA THR A 188 -3.46 -22.61 25.19
C THR A 188 -2.78 -21.38 24.56
N GLY A 189 -2.46 -20.36 25.36
CA GLY A 189 -1.59 -19.27 24.95
C GLY A 189 -0.17 -19.76 24.73
N ARG A 190 0.64 -19.00 23.96
CA ARG A 190 2.04 -19.32 23.73
C ARG A 190 2.91 -18.08 23.88
N THR A 191 4.00 -18.24 24.65
CA THR A 191 5.12 -17.30 24.69
C THR A 191 6.38 -18.08 24.34
N HIS A 192 7.29 -17.52 23.55
CA HIS A 192 8.47 -18.23 23.02
C HIS A 192 8.10 -19.54 22.26
N LEU A 193 6.93 -19.62 21.68
CA LEU A 193 6.30 -20.83 21.11
C LEU A 193 6.08 -21.97 22.13
N MET A 194 6.25 -21.71 23.42
CA MET A 194 6.00 -22.66 24.51
C MET A 194 4.62 -22.41 25.10
N ASP A 195 4.00 -23.49 25.61
CA ASP A 195 2.69 -23.43 26.25
C ASP A 195 2.69 -22.47 27.44
N ALA A 196 1.65 -21.65 27.50
CA ALA A 196 1.42 -20.63 28.52
C ALA A 196 -0.03 -20.68 29.03
N LEU A 197 -0.43 -19.68 29.81
CA LEU A 197 -1.78 -19.55 30.32
C LEU A 197 -2.84 -19.51 29.20
N PRO A 198 -4.08 -19.94 29.51
CA PRO A 198 -5.18 -19.87 28.54
C PRO A 198 -5.50 -18.47 28.07
N VAL A 199 -5.91 -18.37 26.81
CA VAL A 199 -6.44 -17.14 26.20
C VAL A 199 -7.69 -17.50 25.39
N ARG A 200 -8.63 -16.57 25.25
CA ARG A 200 -9.72 -16.72 24.29
C ARG A 200 -9.21 -16.41 22.88
N LEU A 201 -9.73 -17.12 21.90
CA LEU A 201 -9.41 -16.86 20.51
C LEU A 201 -9.86 -15.44 20.10
N SER A 202 -10.97 -14.95 20.68
CA SER A 202 -11.42 -13.56 20.52
C SER A 202 -10.40 -12.51 21.00
N GLN A 203 -9.68 -12.79 22.11
CA GLN A 203 -8.63 -11.89 22.61
C GLN A 203 -7.44 -11.82 21.64
N VAL A 204 -7.08 -12.93 21.01
CA VAL A 204 -6.04 -12.97 19.98
C VAL A 204 -6.44 -12.11 18.77
N LEU A 205 -7.67 -12.28 18.28
CA LEU A 205 -8.19 -11.49 17.14
C LEU A 205 -8.36 -10.02 17.50
N GLY A 206 -8.81 -9.71 18.71
CA GLY A 206 -8.88 -8.33 19.22
C GLY A 206 -7.50 -7.65 19.27
N GLY A 207 -6.47 -8.40 19.68
CA GLY A 207 -5.08 -7.92 19.64
C GLY A 207 -4.62 -7.61 18.22
N TRP A 208 -4.95 -8.46 17.23
CA TRP A 208 -4.66 -8.18 15.81
C TRP A 208 -5.44 -6.97 15.30
N ALA A 209 -6.72 -6.83 15.64
CA ALA A 209 -7.52 -5.67 15.27
C ALA A 209 -6.90 -4.37 15.78
N ALA A 210 -6.46 -4.34 17.05
CA ALA A 210 -5.80 -3.18 17.63
C ALA A 210 -4.48 -2.84 16.93
N GLN A 211 -3.68 -3.84 16.53
CA GLN A 211 -2.44 -3.63 15.77
C GLN A 211 -2.71 -3.05 14.37
N VAL A 212 -3.72 -3.56 13.64
CA VAL A 212 -4.12 -3.03 12.32
C VAL A 212 -4.67 -1.61 12.47
N GLN A 213 -5.48 -1.36 13.48
CA GLN A 213 -6.02 -0.02 13.77
C GLN A 213 -4.90 0.98 14.05
N GLY A 214 -3.91 0.62 14.87
CA GLY A 214 -2.75 1.48 15.13
C GLY A 214 -1.92 1.77 13.88
N ALA A 215 -1.71 0.78 13.00
CA ALA A 215 -1.04 0.99 11.72
C ALA A 215 -1.86 1.88 10.77
N ARG A 216 -3.17 1.71 10.73
CA ARG A 216 -4.09 2.57 9.97
C ARG A 216 -4.01 4.04 10.41
N GLU A 217 -3.96 4.28 11.72
CA GLU A 217 -3.82 5.63 12.28
C GLU A 217 -2.51 6.29 11.85
N GLN A 218 -1.41 5.55 11.78
CA GLN A 218 -0.13 6.08 11.28
C GLN A 218 -0.20 6.42 9.78
N VAL A 219 -0.84 5.58 8.97
CA VAL A 219 -1.07 5.88 7.54
C VAL A 219 -1.94 7.13 7.39
N GLN A 220 -3.00 7.25 8.18
CA GLN A 220 -3.87 8.42 8.17
C GLN A 220 -3.15 9.69 8.63
N ALA A 221 -2.27 9.60 9.63
CA ALA A 221 -1.47 10.73 10.12
C ALA A 221 -0.45 11.23 9.09
N ALA A 222 0.07 10.35 8.22
CA ALA A 222 0.98 10.72 7.14
C ALA A 222 0.26 11.34 5.92
N LEU A 223 -1.04 11.10 5.74
CA LEU A 223 -1.81 11.59 4.58
C LEU A 223 -1.75 13.10 4.37
N PRO A 224 -1.88 13.97 5.39
CA PRO A 224 -1.79 15.42 5.21
C PRO A 224 -0.47 15.90 4.61
N LEU A 225 0.62 15.15 4.74
CA LEU A 225 1.90 15.49 4.12
C LEU A 225 1.82 15.31 2.59
N MET A 226 1.11 14.28 2.13
CA MET A 226 0.87 14.02 0.69
C MET A 226 -0.17 14.98 0.07
N GLN A 227 -0.95 15.69 0.86
CA GLN A 227 -1.94 16.66 0.39
C GLN A 227 -1.34 18.06 0.14
N ARG A 228 -0.07 18.28 0.46
CA ARG A 228 0.67 19.52 0.22
C ARG A 228 1.50 19.40 -1.05
N LEU A 229 1.24 20.28 -2.02
CA LEU A 229 1.81 20.18 -3.34
C LEU A 229 2.92 21.23 -3.59
N ALA A 230 3.92 20.86 -4.37
CA ALA A 230 5.00 21.74 -4.82
C ALA A 230 4.57 22.70 -5.93
N LEU A 231 3.35 22.56 -6.46
CA LEU A 231 2.81 23.35 -7.57
C LEU A 231 3.01 24.85 -7.37
N GLY A 232 3.38 25.52 -8.48
CA GLY A 232 3.73 26.93 -8.49
C GLY A 232 5.14 27.22 -8.02
N GLY A 233 5.96 26.20 -7.66
CA GLY A 233 7.40 26.36 -7.41
C GLY A 233 8.20 26.56 -8.67
N THR A 234 7.69 26.07 -9.79
CA THR A 234 8.33 26.09 -11.12
C THR A 234 9.74 25.46 -11.10
N ALA A 235 10.75 26.14 -11.59
CA ALA A 235 12.07 25.55 -11.82
C ALA A 235 12.84 25.20 -10.53
N VAL A 236 12.82 26.09 -9.50
CA VAL A 236 13.64 25.97 -8.29
C VAL A 236 12.90 26.33 -6.99
N GLY A 237 11.60 26.58 -7.03
CA GLY A 237 10.78 26.94 -5.86
C GLY A 237 10.36 28.41 -5.79
N THR A 238 10.92 29.27 -6.65
CA THR A 238 10.68 30.73 -6.67
C THR A 238 9.39 31.16 -7.36
N GLY A 239 8.79 30.27 -8.18
CA GLY A 239 7.55 30.55 -8.89
C GLY A 239 7.73 31.44 -10.15
N VAL A 240 8.92 31.48 -10.72
CA VAL A 240 9.17 32.26 -11.96
C VAL A 240 8.21 31.81 -13.07
N ASN A 241 7.60 32.78 -13.76
CA ASN A 241 6.62 32.59 -14.83
C ASN A 241 5.29 31.95 -14.44
N ALA A 242 4.99 31.79 -13.16
CA ALA A 242 3.66 31.39 -12.69
C ALA A 242 2.90 32.59 -12.11
N HIS A 243 1.60 32.67 -12.40
CA HIS A 243 0.74 33.66 -11.76
C HIS A 243 0.69 33.42 -10.23
N PRO A 244 0.74 34.45 -9.36
CA PRO A 244 0.75 34.25 -7.89
C PRO A 244 -0.40 33.40 -7.35
N ALA A 245 -1.59 33.46 -7.94
CA ALA A 245 -2.75 32.67 -7.56
C ALA A 245 -2.80 31.26 -8.18
N PHE A 246 -1.90 30.92 -9.09
CA PHE A 246 -1.93 29.67 -9.87
C PHE A 246 -1.98 28.43 -8.98
N ALA A 247 -1.05 28.33 -8.02
CA ALA A 247 -0.95 27.16 -7.16
C ALA A 247 -2.21 26.92 -6.32
N GLY A 248 -2.76 28.00 -5.72
CA GLY A 248 -4.01 27.94 -4.94
C GLY A 248 -5.16 27.45 -5.81
N ARG A 249 -5.41 28.12 -6.96
CA ARG A 249 -6.52 27.77 -7.83
C ARG A 249 -6.40 26.36 -8.42
N CYS A 250 -5.18 25.94 -8.79
CA CYS A 250 -4.94 24.57 -9.27
C CYS A 250 -5.27 23.52 -8.19
N CYS A 251 -4.85 23.76 -6.94
CA CYS A 251 -5.18 22.85 -5.83
C CYS A 251 -6.69 22.80 -5.51
N GLU A 252 -7.40 23.94 -5.62
CA GLU A 252 -8.87 23.98 -5.47
C GLU A 252 -9.55 23.12 -6.53
N VAL A 253 -9.20 23.30 -7.81
CA VAL A 253 -9.74 22.50 -8.92
C VAL A 253 -9.44 21.01 -8.75
N LEU A 254 -8.23 20.66 -8.32
CA LEU A 254 -7.87 19.27 -7.99
C LEU A 254 -8.74 18.71 -6.88
N SER A 255 -8.94 19.48 -5.81
CA SER A 255 -9.77 19.06 -4.68
C SER A 255 -11.23 18.85 -5.08
N GLU A 256 -11.81 19.75 -5.88
CA GLU A 256 -13.17 19.65 -6.43
C GLU A 256 -13.34 18.38 -7.29
N ARG A 257 -12.36 18.09 -8.16
CA ARG A 257 -12.41 16.94 -9.09
C ARG A 257 -12.22 15.60 -8.41
N THR A 258 -11.44 15.56 -7.34
CA THR A 258 -11.01 14.29 -6.70
C THR A 258 -11.75 13.95 -5.41
N GLY A 259 -12.38 14.95 -4.77
CA GLY A 259 -12.95 14.83 -3.42
C GLY A 259 -11.90 14.72 -2.31
N VAL A 260 -10.61 14.92 -2.62
CA VAL A 260 -9.51 14.92 -1.66
C VAL A 260 -8.94 16.33 -1.58
N ALA A 261 -8.82 16.87 -0.38
CA ALA A 261 -8.30 18.21 -0.16
C ALA A 261 -6.81 18.30 -0.50
N PHE A 262 -6.44 19.21 -1.40
CA PHE A 262 -5.06 19.57 -1.73
C PHE A 262 -4.83 21.04 -1.47
N ALA A 263 -3.60 21.40 -1.08
CA ALA A 263 -3.20 22.78 -0.86
C ALA A 263 -1.75 23.00 -1.34
N PRO A 264 -1.39 24.23 -1.74
CA PRO A 264 0.02 24.58 -1.95
C PRO A 264 0.80 24.33 -0.67
N GLY A 265 1.95 23.69 -0.79
CA GLY A 265 2.81 23.46 0.37
C GLY A 265 3.38 24.77 0.93
N PRO A 266 3.65 24.81 2.23
CA PRO A 266 4.11 26.02 2.90
C PRO A 266 5.53 26.44 2.46
N ASN A 267 6.32 25.50 1.98
CA ASN A 267 7.68 25.72 1.49
C ASN A 267 7.94 24.84 0.26
N ARG A 268 7.97 25.46 -0.92
CA ARG A 268 8.18 24.78 -2.20
C ARG A 268 9.60 24.24 -2.37
N PHE A 269 10.60 24.89 -1.78
CA PHE A 269 11.99 24.42 -1.81
C PHE A 269 12.14 23.09 -1.11
N ALA A 270 11.50 22.90 0.06
CA ALA A 270 11.49 21.65 0.77
C ALA A 270 10.80 20.52 -0.03
N LEU A 271 9.65 20.83 -0.67
CA LEU A 271 8.86 19.83 -1.43
C LEU A 271 9.49 19.45 -2.77
N MET A 272 10.42 20.24 -3.29
CA MET A 272 11.15 19.94 -4.52
C MET A 272 12.52 19.32 -4.25
N GLY A 273 13.25 19.86 -3.28
CA GLY A 273 14.58 19.39 -2.92
C GLY A 273 14.61 18.09 -2.12
N SER A 274 13.50 17.72 -1.49
CA SER A 274 13.36 16.54 -0.63
C SER A 274 12.13 15.68 -1.00
N GLN A 275 12.09 14.46 -0.45
CA GLN A 275 10.97 13.52 -0.57
C GLN A 275 10.45 13.08 0.81
N ASP A 276 10.52 13.95 1.80
CA ASP A 276 10.21 13.65 3.22
C ASP A 276 8.80 13.08 3.40
N ALA A 277 7.81 13.62 2.68
CA ALA A 277 6.44 13.15 2.73
C ALA A 277 6.32 11.70 2.21
N ALA A 278 7.01 11.36 1.13
CA ALA A 278 7.02 10.01 0.58
C ALA A 278 7.74 9.03 1.53
N VAL A 279 8.85 9.43 2.15
CA VAL A 279 9.58 8.64 3.15
C VAL A 279 8.70 8.40 4.38
N ALA A 280 8.00 9.42 4.88
CA ALA A 280 7.09 9.28 6.02
C ALA A 280 5.92 8.34 5.73
N MET A 281 5.29 8.48 4.56
CA MET A 281 4.21 7.58 4.12
C MET A 281 4.74 6.15 3.97
N SER A 282 5.90 5.95 3.34
CA SER A 282 6.53 4.64 3.18
C SER A 282 6.82 3.97 4.53
N GLY A 283 7.29 4.73 5.52
CA GLY A 283 7.49 4.24 6.89
C GLY A 283 6.20 3.77 7.55
N ALA A 284 5.08 4.46 7.32
CA ALA A 284 3.77 4.04 7.81
C ALA A 284 3.28 2.75 7.10
N LEU A 285 3.51 2.62 5.79
CA LEU A 285 3.19 1.40 5.03
C LEU A 285 4.04 0.21 5.49
N LYS A 286 5.33 0.45 5.79
CA LYS A 286 6.20 -0.58 6.37
C LYS A 286 5.67 -1.07 7.72
N LEU A 287 5.21 -0.17 8.61
CA LEU A 287 4.59 -0.57 9.87
C LEU A 287 3.38 -1.47 9.62
N ALA A 288 2.50 -1.11 8.69
CA ALA A 288 1.36 -1.95 8.31
C ALA A 288 1.83 -3.34 7.82
N ALA A 289 2.87 -3.40 6.99
CA ALA A 289 3.44 -4.66 6.51
C ALA A 289 4.00 -5.52 7.65
N VAL A 290 4.65 -4.92 8.66
CA VAL A 290 5.13 -5.64 9.85
C VAL A 290 3.97 -6.26 10.64
N VAL A 291 2.91 -5.50 10.86
CA VAL A 291 1.69 -5.98 11.54
C VAL A 291 1.06 -7.14 10.77
N LEU A 292 0.85 -6.99 9.47
CA LEU A 292 0.26 -8.03 8.61
C LEU A 292 1.13 -9.29 8.55
N SER A 293 2.46 -9.15 8.56
CA SER A 293 3.39 -10.27 8.59
C SER A 293 3.22 -11.12 9.85
N LYS A 294 3.05 -10.47 11.01
CA LYS A 294 2.80 -11.16 12.28
C LYS A 294 1.48 -11.91 12.23
N ILE A 295 0.41 -11.30 11.76
CA ILE A 295 -0.92 -11.93 11.65
C ILE A 295 -0.88 -13.13 10.69
N ALA A 296 -0.28 -12.94 9.52
CA ALA A 296 -0.16 -14.01 8.50
C ALA A 296 0.66 -15.20 9.02
N ASN A 297 1.74 -14.96 9.75
CA ASN A 297 2.54 -16.02 10.36
C ASN A 297 1.77 -16.77 11.46
N ASP A 298 1.06 -16.06 12.33
CA ASP A 298 0.24 -16.71 13.35
C ASP A 298 -0.85 -17.59 12.72
N LEU A 299 -1.53 -17.10 11.68
CA LEU A 299 -2.53 -17.90 10.94
C LEU A 299 -1.90 -19.17 10.35
N ARG A 300 -0.68 -19.09 9.78
CA ARG A 300 0.03 -20.28 9.27
C ARG A 300 0.37 -21.26 10.36
N TRP A 301 0.87 -20.80 11.51
CA TRP A 301 1.16 -21.64 12.66
C TRP A 301 -0.11 -22.32 13.20
N MET A 302 -1.16 -21.57 13.43
CA MET A 302 -2.43 -22.10 13.95
C MET A 302 -3.06 -23.14 13.00
N ASN A 303 -2.91 -22.98 11.68
CA ASN A 303 -3.38 -23.90 10.64
C ASN A 303 -2.41 -25.05 10.34
N SER A 304 -1.22 -25.08 10.93
CA SER A 304 -0.21 -26.08 10.58
C SER A 304 -0.65 -27.51 10.92
N GLY A 305 -0.33 -28.47 10.09
CA GLY A 305 -0.66 -29.86 10.32
C GLY A 305 -1.28 -30.54 9.09
N PRO A 306 -2.36 -31.35 9.28
CA PRO A 306 -3.25 -31.49 10.46
C PRO A 306 -2.73 -32.39 11.59
N LEU A 307 -1.76 -33.27 11.35
CA LEU A 307 -1.32 -34.27 12.35
C LEU A 307 -0.04 -33.82 13.09
N ALA A 308 0.97 -33.37 12.35
CA ALA A 308 2.28 -33.00 12.87
C ALA A 308 2.43 -31.50 13.24
N GLY A 309 1.36 -30.72 13.14
CA GLY A 309 1.33 -29.30 13.49
C GLY A 309 0.35 -28.98 14.59
N LEU A 310 0.06 -27.67 14.76
CA LEU A 310 -0.84 -27.19 15.82
C LEU A 310 -2.31 -27.54 15.53
N ALA A 311 -2.74 -27.32 14.29
CA ALA A 311 -4.10 -27.59 13.82
C ALA A 311 -5.21 -26.98 14.71
N GLU A 312 -4.98 -25.76 15.22
CA GLU A 312 -5.97 -25.05 16.05
C GLU A 312 -7.13 -24.50 15.23
N ILE A 313 -6.84 -24.13 13.97
CA ILE A 313 -7.81 -23.66 12.98
C ILE A 313 -7.61 -24.41 11.67
N GLU A 314 -8.62 -24.35 10.82
CA GLU A 314 -8.58 -24.80 9.43
C GLU A 314 -8.92 -23.64 8.51
N LEU A 315 -7.96 -23.26 7.65
CA LEU A 315 -8.17 -22.26 6.59
C LEU A 315 -8.92 -22.88 5.41
N GLU A 316 -9.63 -22.04 4.67
CA GLU A 316 -10.36 -22.44 3.47
C GLU A 316 -9.42 -23.09 2.42
N ALA A 317 -9.84 -24.22 1.87
CA ALA A 317 -9.14 -24.90 0.78
C ALA A 317 -9.43 -24.19 -0.54
N LEU A 318 -8.50 -23.34 -0.98
CA LEU A 318 -8.68 -22.49 -2.18
C LEU A 318 -8.16 -23.10 -3.46
N GLN A 319 -7.19 -24.01 -3.35
CA GLN A 319 -6.58 -24.71 -4.48
C GLN A 319 -5.85 -25.97 -4.01
N PRO A 320 -5.56 -26.94 -4.90
CA PRO A 320 -4.68 -28.05 -4.57
C PRO A 320 -3.30 -27.55 -4.11
N GLY A 321 -2.83 -28.04 -2.97
CA GLY A 321 -1.61 -27.57 -2.33
C GLY A 321 -0.31 -28.22 -2.80
N SER A 322 -0.40 -29.30 -3.60
CA SER A 322 0.76 -30.05 -4.06
C SER A 322 0.51 -30.72 -5.41
N SER A 323 1.53 -30.75 -6.25
CA SER A 323 1.50 -31.49 -7.52
C SER A 323 1.66 -33.00 -7.39
N ILE A 324 2.16 -33.48 -6.21
CA ILE A 324 2.50 -34.90 -6.00
C ILE A 324 1.90 -35.49 -4.69
N MET A 325 1.29 -34.67 -3.82
CA MET A 325 0.68 -35.11 -2.54
C MET A 325 -0.82 -34.81 -2.58
N PRO A 326 -1.67 -35.77 -3.00
CA PRO A 326 -3.12 -35.59 -3.03
C PRO A 326 -3.66 -35.23 -1.64
N GLY A 327 -4.58 -34.28 -1.55
CA GLY A 327 -5.22 -33.87 -0.31
C GLY A 327 -4.43 -32.87 0.53
N LYS A 328 -3.18 -32.50 0.14
CA LYS A 328 -2.43 -31.44 0.83
C LYS A 328 -2.99 -30.07 0.44
N VAL A 329 -3.37 -29.27 1.43
CA VAL A 329 -3.83 -27.88 1.27
C VAL A 329 -2.84 -26.94 1.97
N ASN A 330 -2.42 -25.88 1.28
CA ASN A 330 -1.48 -24.89 1.82
C ASN A 330 -2.22 -23.59 2.22
N PRO A 331 -1.69 -22.83 3.20
CA PRO A 331 -2.24 -21.54 3.62
C PRO A 331 -1.86 -20.42 2.64
N VAL A 332 -2.32 -20.51 1.39
CA VAL A 332 -1.82 -19.70 0.26
C VAL A 332 -2.04 -18.19 0.42
N ILE A 333 -3.15 -17.77 1.06
CA ILE A 333 -3.41 -16.34 1.30
C ILE A 333 -2.44 -15.74 2.33
N PRO A 334 -2.20 -16.34 3.51
CA PRO A 334 -1.14 -15.89 4.40
C PRO A 334 0.25 -15.88 3.75
N GLU A 335 0.57 -16.86 2.90
CA GLU A 335 1.85 -16.90 2.17
C GLU A 335 1.97 -15.72 1.20
N ALA A 336 0.94 -15.43 0.42
CA ALA A 336 0.90 -14.27 -0.47
C ALA A 336 1.03 -12.96 0.31
N ALA A 337 0.35 -12.85 1.45
CA ALA A 337 0.45 -11.67 2.32
C ALA A 337 1.89 -11.45 2.82
N LEU A 338 2.60 -12.51 3.21
CA LEU A 338 4.00 -12.41 3.62
C LEU A 338 4.91 -11.92 2.49
N MET A 339 4.70 -12.40 1.26
CA MET A 339 5.47 -11.92 0.09
C MET A 339 5.21 -10.45 -0.19
N VAL A 340 3.94 -10.00 -0.14
CA VAL A 340 3.58 -8.58 -0.26
C VAL A 340 4.26 -7.75 0.82
N CYS A 341 4.22 -8.19 2.07
CA CYS A 341 4.85 -7.47 3.18
C CYS A 341 6.37 -7.35 3.00
N ALA A 342 7.03 -8.41 2.55
CA ALA A 342 8.47 -8.39 2.27
C ALA A 342 8.79 -7.38 1.13
N GLN A 343 7.99 -7.36 0.06
CA GLN A 343 8.14 -6.39 -1.04
C GLN A 343 7.97 -4.96 -0.55
N VAL A 344 6.96 -4.67 0.27
CA VAL A 344 6.73 -3.33 0.85
C VAL A 344 7.91 -2.88 1.71
N MET A 345 8.48 -3.76 2.52
CA MET A 345 9.69 -3.46 3.31
C MET A 345 10.90 -3.18 2.41
N GLY A 346 11.06 -3.93 1.31
CA GLY A 346 12.10 -3.69 0.31
C GLY A 346 11.92 -2.33 -0.39
N ASN A 347 10.70 -1.99 -0.77
CA ASN A 347 10.37 -0.70 -1.37
C ASN A 347 10.67 0.47 -0.41
N ASP A 348 10.40 0.31 0.89
CA ASP A 348 10.72 1.33 1.90
C ASP A 348 12.23 1.59 1.98
N ALA A 349 13.06 0.56 1.91
CA ALA A 349 14.50 0.72 1.87
C ALA A 349 14.96 1.52 0.62
N VAL A 350 14.38 1.22 -0.56
CA VAL A 350 14.66 1.96 -1.79
C VAL A 350 14.21 3.42 -1.67
N ILE A 351 13.01 3.68 -1.13
CA ILE A 351 12.47 5.04 -0.94
C ILE A 351 13.34 5.84 0.03
N THR A 352 13.83 5.21 1.10
CA THR A 352 14.75 5.86 2.06
C THR A 352 16.05 6.27 1.38
N LEU A 353 16.67 5.40 0.59
CA LEU A 353 17.91 5.70 -0.16
C LEU A 353 17.68 6.78 -1.22
N ALA A 354 16.54 6.74 -1.92
CA ALA A 354 16.19 7.75 -2.90
C ALA A 354 15.83 9.11 -2.24
N GLY A 355 15.19 9.09 -1.08
CA GLY A 355 14.83 10.29 -0.32
C GLY A 355 16.07 11.10 0.11
N GLN A 356 17.11 10.42 0.61
CA GLN A 356 18.37 11.08 1.01
C GLN A 356 19.20 11.63 -0.16
N SER A 357 18.88 11.26 -1.42
CA SER A 357 19.67 11.62 -2.61
C SER A 357 19.34 13.00 -3.18
N GLY A 358 18.55 13.82 -2.47
CA GLY A 358 18.28 15.22 -2.86
C GLY A 358 19.54 16.08 -2.75
N ASN A 359 19.76 16.92 -3.76
CA ASN A 359 20.88 17.84 -3.78
C ASN A 359 20.36 19.24 -4.12
N PHE A 360 20.63 20.22 -3.25
CA PHE A 360 20.18 21.59 -3.41
C PHE A 360 18.66 21.66 -3.62
N GLU A 361 18.19 22.25 -4.69
CA GLU A 361 16.78 22.59 -4.91
C GLU A 361 15.98 21.46 -5.58
N LEU A 362 16.57 20.28 -5.84
CA LEU A 362 15.84 19.17 -6.50
C LEU A 362 16.34 17.79 -6.06
N ASN A 363 15.39 16.94 -5.70
CA ASN A 363 15.63 15.50 -5.63
C ASN A 363 15.46 14.86 -7.01
N VAL A 364 16.48 14.13 -7.46
CA VAL A 364 16.52 13.54 -8.81
C VAL A 364 16.37 12.01 -8.81
N MET A 365 15.61 11.50 -7.85
CA MET A 365 15.19 10.08 -7.75
C MET A 365 13.66 9.91 -7.79
N GLN A 366 12.94 10.93 -8.23
CA GLN A 366 11.49 11.01 -8.14
C GLN A 366 10.74 9.87 -8.85
N PRO A 367 11.11 9.41 -10.06
CA PRO A 367 10.43 8.28 -10.71
C PRO A 367 10.59 6.97 -9.91
N LEU A 368 11.75 6.75 -9.31
CA LEU A 368 12.02 5.58 -8.48
C LEU A 368 11.19 5.59 -7.18
N VAL A 369 11.09 6.75 -6.53
CA VAL A 369 10.22 6.93 -5.34
C VAL A 369 8.76 6.69 -5.72
N ALA A 370 8.29 7.28 -6.83
CA ALA A 370 6.91 7.13 -7.30
C ALA A 370 6.56 5.65 -7.57
N ARG A 371 7.42 4.92 -8.29
CA ARG A 371 7.23 3.50 -8.55
C ARG A 371 7.06 2.71 -7.25
N ASN A 372 8.04 2.80 -6.35
CA ASN A 372 8.07 1.96 -5.15
C ASN A 372 6.95 2.31 -4.16
N LEU A 373 6.61 3.59 -3.99
CA LEU A 373 5.52 4.01 -3.10
C LEU A 373 4.15 3.55 -3.63
N LEU A 374 3.88 3.77 -4.92
CA LEU A 374 2.61 3.38 -5.53
C LEU A 374 2.46 1.86 -5.67
N GLU A 375 3.55 1.12 -5.87
CA GLU A 375 3.55 -0.35 -5.82
C GLU A 375 3.17 -0.83 -4.42
N SER A 376 3.78 -0.29 -3.36
CA SER A 376 3.45 -0.64 -1.97
C SER A 376 1.99 -0.38 -1.64
N LEU A 377 1.44 0.77 -2.05
CA LEU A 377 0.03 1.12 -1.89
C LEU A 377 -0.88 0.13 -2.63
N THR A 378 -0.54 -0.23 -3.86
CA THR A 378 -1.31 -1.17 -4.68
C THR A 378 -1.33 -2.56 -4.07
N LEU A 379 -0.17 -3.08 -3.67
CA LEU A 379 -0.02 -4.41 -3.10
C LEU A 379 -0.76 -4.55 -1.77
N LEU A 380 -0.59 -3.60 -0.85
CA LEU A 380 -1.30 -3.60 0.43
C LEU A 380 -2.82 -3.50 0.23
N THR A 381 -3.27 -2.60 -0.63
CA THR A 381 -4.71 -2.45 -0.93
C THR A 381 -5.33 -3.73 -1.46
N ALA A 382 -4.59 -4.48 -2.28
CA ALA A 382 -5.07 -5.73 -2.87
C ALA A 382 -5.07 -6.91 -1.89
N VAL A 383 -4.06 -7.03 -1.03
CA VAL A 383 -3.91 -8.18 -0.14
C VAL A 383 -4.77 -8.11 1.11
N LEU A 384 -5.07 -6.90 1.62
CA LEU A 384 -5.87 -6.71 2.83
C LEU A 384 -7.25 -7.39 2.77
N PRO A 385 -8.08 -7.18 1.73
CA PRO A 385 -9.37 -7.87 1.60
C PRO A 385 -9.20 -9.40 1.47
N LEU A 386 -8.17 -9.87 0.77
CA LEU A 386 -7.91 -11.30 0.65
C LEU A 386 -7.62 -11.94 2.01
N LEU A 387 -6.78 -11.29 2.83
CA LEU A 387 -6.48 -11.76 4.18
C LEU A 387 -7.73 -11.71 5.07
N ALA A 388 -8.52 -10.63 4.96
CA ALA A 388 -9.76 -10.47 5.71
C ALA A 388 -10.79 -11.56 5.37
N ASP A 389 -11.14 -11.71 4.09
CA ASP A 389 -12.30 -12.48 3.68
C ASP A 389 -11.97 -13.97 3.48
N ARG A 390 -10.78 -14.27 2.93
CA ARG A 390 -10.38 -15.63 2.52
C ARG A 390 -9.49 -16.35 3.54
N ALA A 391 -9.05 -15.68 4.60
CA ALA A 391 -8.26 -16.29 5.65
C ALA A 391 -8.91 -16.09 7.03
N ILE A 392 -9.27 -14.86 7.41
CA ILE A 392 -9.79 -14.58 8.76
C ILE A 392 -11.28 -14.89 8.87
N ALA A 393 -12.11 -14.37 7.98
CA ALA A 393 -13.55 -14.61 8.03
C ALA A 393 -13.90 -16.10 7.86
N SER A 394 -13.18 -16.79 6.97
CA SER A 394 -13.51 -18.15 6.52
C SER A 394 -12.96 -19.26 7.40
N PHE A 395 -11.94 -19.03 8.24
CA PHE A 395 -11.36 -20.13 9.02
C PHE A 395 -12.36 -20.78 9.96
N ARG A 396 -12.18 -22.09 10.20
CA ARG A 396 -12.91 -22.88 11.19
C ARG A 396 -12.03 -23.15 12.39
N VAL A 397 -12.63 -23.22 13.57
CA VAL A 397 -11.93 -23.60 14.80
C VAL A 397 -11.97 -25.12 14.95
N ASN A 398 -10.84 -25.73 15.25
CA ASN A 398 -10.76 -27.15 15.60
C ASN A 398 -10.90 -27.33 17.12
N GLU A 399 -12.14 -27.36 17.57
CA GLU A 399 -12.48 -27.38 18.99
C GLU A 399 -11.87 -28.56 19.75
N ASP A 400 -11.86 -29.77 19.16
CA ASP A 400 -11.31 -30.97 19.80
C ASP A 400 -9.81 -30.79 20.05
N ARG A 401 -9.08 -30.18 19.09
CA ARG A 401 -7.65 -29.93 19.23
C ARG A 401 -7.36 -28.91 20.33
N LEU A 402 -8.16 -27.85 20.41
CA LEU A 402 -8.02 -26.85 21.47
C LEU A 402 -8.29 -27.47 22.85
N ARG A 403 -9.36 -28.27 22.97
CA ARG A 403 -9.75 -28.95 24.22
C ARG A 403 -8.69 -29.94 24.68
N GLU A 404 -8.17 -30.78 23.77
CA GLU A 404 -7.10 -31.74 24.07
C GLU A 404 -5.83 -31.04 24.58
N ALA A 405 -5.41 -29.97 23.91
CA ALA A 405 -4.21 -29.21 24.30
C ALA A 405 -4.38 -28.55 25.68
N LEU A 406 -5.54 -27.94 25.95
CA LEU A 406 -5.85 -27.34 27.24
C LEU A 406 -5.86 -28.36 28.38
N ALA A 407 -6.52 -29.49 28.19
CA ALA A 407 -6.64 -30.52 29.25
C ALA A 407 -5.26 -31.02 29.70
N ARG A 408 -4.28 -31.06 28.82
CA ARG A 408 -2.92 -31.53 29.10
C ARG A 408 -1.95 -30.42 29.48
N ASN A 409 -2.37 -29.17 29.45
CA ASN A 409 -1.50 -28.03 29.72
C ASN A 409 -1.14 -27.95 31.22
N PRO A 410 0.10 -28.30 31.64
CA PRO A 410 0.48 -28.30 33.04
C PRO A 410 0.56 -26.90 33.66
N VAL A 411 0.63 -25.87 32.84
CA VAL A 411 0.72 -24.46 33.30
C VAL A 411 -0.58 -23.99 33.94
N LEU A 412 -1.72 -24.68 33.72
CA LEU A 412 -2.98 -24.41 34.42
C LEU A 412 -2.85 -24.45 35.94
N VAL A 413 -1.91 -25.25 36.47
CA VAL A 413 -1.64 -25.30 37.92
C VAL A 413 -1.27 -23.96 38.53
N THR A 414 -0.85 -22.97 37.71
CA THR A 414 -0.55 -21.60 38.16
C THR A 414 -1.73 -20.99 38.93
N ALA A 415 -2.97 -21.37 38.61
CA ALA A 415 -4.17 -20.94 39.32
C ALA A 415 -4.21 -21.38 40.78
N LEU A 416 -3.48 -22.44 41.14
CA LEU A 416 -3.41 -22.98 42.51
C LEU A 416 -2.31 -22.30 43.36
N ASN A 417 -1.39 -21.52 42.76
CA ASN A 417 -0.29 -20.88 43.48
C ASN A 417 -0.72 -20.10 44.73
N PRO A 418 -1.84 -19.35 44.74
CA PRO A 418 -2.28 -18.62 45.93
C PRO A 418 -2.68 -19.57 47.12
N LEU A 419 -3.05 -20.82 46.83
CA LEU A 419 -3.53 -21.76 47.81
C LEU A 419 -2.47 -22.74 48.31
N ILE A 420 -1.62 -23.25 47.39
CA ILE A 420 -0.66 -24.30 47.68
C ILE A 420 0.81 -23.86 47.58
N GLY A 421 1.05 -22.65 47.14
CA GLY A 421 2.40 -22.11 46.88
C GLY A 421 3.02 -22.61 45.59
N TYR A 422 4.04 -21.87 45.11
CA TYR A 422 4.71 -22.12 43.83
C TYR A 422 5.41 -23.48 43.74
N GLU A 423 6.12 -23.91 44.82
CA GLU A 423 6.88 -25.16 44.84
C GLU A 423 5.97 -26.37 44.69
N ARG A 424 4.88 -26.40 45.44
CA ARG A 424 3.89 -27.49 45.37
C ARG A 424 3.20 -27.55 44.00
N ALA A 425 2.83 -26.40 43.46
CA ALA A 425 2.28 -26.29 42.11
C ALA A 425 3.25 -26.81 41.05
N ALA A 426 4.56 -26.48 41.16
CA ALA A 426 5.60 -26.95 40.25
C ALA A 426 5.79 -28.49 40.33
N GLU A 427 5.67 -29.10 41.50
CA GLU A 427 5.68 -30.56 41.66
C GLU A 427 4.53 -31.24 40.95
N ILE A 428 3.31 -30.69 41.09
CA ILE A 428 2.11 -31.18 40.42
C ILE A 428 2.26 -31.06 38.89
N ALA A 429 2.74 -29.91 38.39
CA ALA A 429 2.98 -29.72 36.96
C ALA A 429 3.97 -30.74 36.41
N LYS A 430 5.13 -30.95 37.09
CA LYS A 430 6.14 -31.94 36.70
C LYS A 430 5.62 -33.35 36.69
N LYS A 431 4.77 -33.74 37.70
CA LYS A 431 4.14 -35.03 37.75
C LYS A 431 3.17 -35.24 36.61
N ALA A 432 2.28 -34.29 36.35
CA ALA A 432 1.32 -34.33 35.25
C ALA A 432 2.03 -34.46 33.88
N TRP A 433 3.09 -33.66 33.64
CA TRP A 433 3.89 -33.74 32.42
C TRP A 433 4.55 -35.13 32.25
N ARG A 434 5.23 -35.62 33.28
CA ARG A 434 5.92 -36.90 33.22
C ARG A 434 4.97 -38.07 32.98
N GLU A 435 3.80 -38.03 33.61
CA GLU A 435 2.79 -39.10 33.55
C GLU A 435 1.84 -38.93 32.35
N LYS A 436 1.95 -37.82 31.60
CA LYS A 436 1.08 -37.44 30.46
C LYS A 436 -0.43 -37.46 30.86
N ARG A 437 -0.72 -37.00 32.05
CA ARG A 437 -2.08 -36.96 32.62
C ARG A 437 -2.60 -35.50 32.66
N PRO A 438 -3.94 -35.34 32.61
CA PRO A 438 -4.58 -34.07 32.88
C PRO A 438 -4.18 -33.49 34.23
N ILE A 439 -3.97 -32.15 34.26
CA ILE A 439 -3.53 -31.46 35.49
C ILE A 439 -4.56 -31.63 36.64
N LEU A 440 -5.86 -31.62 36.32
CA LEU A 440 -6.93 -31.78 37.29
C LEU A 440 -6.81 -33.12 38.03
N GLU A 441 -6.58 -34.23 37.32
CA GLU A 441 -6.44 -35.57 37.92
C GLU A 441 -5.28 -35.63 38.91
N VAL A 442 -4.13 -35.07 38.52
CA VAL A 442 -2.93 -35.06 39.37
C VAL A 442 -3.10 -34.12 40.56
N ALA A 443 -3.79 -33.00 40.38
CA ALA A 443 -4.07 -32.05 41.47
C ALA A 443 -5.01 -32.67 42.51
N LEU A 444 -6.02 -33.46 42.09
CA LEU A 444 -6.91 -34.20 42.96
C LEU A 444 -6.17 -35.22 43.84
N GLU A 445 -5.12 -35.86 43.30
CA GLU A 445 -4.29 -36.80 44.06
C GLU A 445 -3.30 -36.12 45.04
N CYS A 446 -2.84 -34.93 44.70
CA CYS A 446 -1.75 -34.26 45.37
C CYS A 446 -2.17 -33.14 46.33
N THR A 447 -3.46 -32.80 46.40
CA THR A 447 -3.99 -31.74 47.27
C THR A 447 -5.19 -32.23 48.08
N GLU A 448 -5.49 -31.54 49.18
CA GLU A 448 -6.70 -31.77 49.99
C GLU A 448 -7.82 -30.76 49.62
N ILE A 449 -7.68 -30.05 48.51
CA ILE A 449 -8.69 -29.09 48.03
C ILE A 449 -9.89 -29.87 47.52
N ASP A 450 -11.07 -29.38 47.88
CA ASP A 450 -12.33 -29.92 47.41
C ASP A 450 -12.39 -30.05 45.88
N PRO A 451 -12.87 -31.20 45.33
CA PRO A 451 -12.89 -31.45 43.88
C PRO A 451 -13.62 -30.39 43.07
N ASP A 452 -14.76 -29.89 43.55
CA ASP A 452 -15.53 -28.84 42.84
C ASP A 452 -14.77 -27.53 42.82
N THR A 453 -14.07 -27.20 43.91
CA THR A 453 -13.17 -26.04 43.99
C THR A 453 -11.99 -26.16 43.03
N LEU A 454 -11.33 -27.33 42.98
CA LEU A 454 -10.24 -27.60 42.04
C LEU A 454 -10.69 -27.45 40.59
N GLN A 455 -11.84 -28.03 40.25
CA GLN A 455 -12.40 -27.93 38.91
C GLN A 455 -12.70 -26.47 38.55
N ALA A 456 -13.25 -25.70 39.47
CA ALA A 456 -13.55 -24.28 39.25
C ALA A 456 -12.29 -23.42 39.10
N LEU A 457 -11.23 -23.71 39.88
CA LEU A 457 -9.96 -22.98 39.81
C LEU A 457 -9.15 -23.32 38.56
N LEU A 458 -9.20 -24.55 38.11
CA LEU A 458 -8.49 -25.02 36.91
C LEU A 458 -9.31 -24.89 35.62
N ASP A 459 -10.51 -24.30 35.69
CA ASP A 459 -11.30 -23.99 34.49
C ASP A 459 -10.56 -23.00 33.61
N PRO A 460 -10.12 -23.39 32.38
CA PRO A 460 -9.37 -22.53 31.52
C PRO A 460 -10.09 -21.21 31.17
N ALA A 461 -11.42 -21.21 31.14
CA ALA A 461 -12.19 -20.02 30.82
C ALA A 461 -12.06 -18.93 31.88
N ARG A 462 -11.93 -19.29 33.13
CA ARG A 462 -11.72 -18.35 34.26
C ARG A 462 -10.32 -17.73 34.28
N LEU A 463 -9.37 -18.39 33.62
CA LEU A 463 -7.97 -17.93 33.58
C LEU A 463 -7.67 -16.94 32.43
N THR A 464 -8.68 -16.60 31.64
CA THR A 464 -8.53 -15.67 30.50
C THR A 464 -8.55 -14.20 30.91
N GLY A 465 -8.78 -13.87 32.19
CA GLY A 465 -8.82 -12.49 32.69
C GLY A 465 -10.13 -11.74 32.40
N GLU A 466 -11.11 -12.38 31.79
CA GLU A 466 -12.47 -11.87 31.62
C GLU A 466 -13.36 -12.41 32.77
N HIS A 467 -13.91 -11.49 33.55
CA HIS A 467 -14.78 -11.80 34.73
C HIS A 467 -16.24 -11.51 34.40
#